data_8d764ccff2e7837da0d63c75d6a3bdbc
#
_entry.id   8d764ccff2e7837da0d63c75d6a3bdbc
#
_cell.length_a   1.000
_cell.length_b   1.000
_cell.length_c   1.000
_cell.angle_alpha   90.00
_cell.angle_beta   90.00
_cell.angle_gamma   90.00
#
_symmetry.space_group_name_H-M   'P 1'
#
loop_
_entity.id
_entity.type
_entity.pdbx_description
1 polymer ?
#
loop_
_entity_poly.entity_id
_entity_poly.type
_entity_poly.pdbx_seq_one_letter_code
_entity_poly.pdbx_strand_id
1 'polypeptide(L)'
;MTGFGGAIKNIGMGCGSRAGKCEQHVSGKIKISQSKCRGCKRCQFQCANNALTYNKETMKMEVNTENCVGCGRCIAACNFDAIYSADYHAPQLLNYKMAEYAKAVIDGRPNFHISLVLDISPNCDCHPENDAPILPNIGMFVSKDPLALDQACVDACLAATPMPGSQLYDRMHSADFHDHHDHFKNSTPESEYKSCLEHAEKIGIGTREYELIK
;
A
#
# COMPACT_ATOMS: atom_id res chain seq x y z
N MET A 1 -1.37 6.34 3.28
CA MET A 1 -1.49 5.67 1.96
C MET A 1 -0.14 5.69 1.24
N THR A 2 0.10 4.79 0.29
CA THR A 2 1.38 4.75 -0.45
C THR A 2 1.54 5.91 -1.42
N GLY A 3 0.45 6.50 -1.88
CA GLY A 3 0.41 7.67 -2.77
C GLY A 3 0.77 7.43 -4.24
N PHE A 4 1.36 6.27 -4.56
CA PHE A 4 1.76 5.94 -5.92
C PHE A 4 1.64 4.43 -6.17
N GLY A 5 1.11 4.03 -7.31
CA GLY A 5 0.83 2.64 -7.69
C GLY A 5 1.68 2.14 -8.84
N GLY A 6 3.01 2.29 -8.77
CA GLY A 6 3.93 1.89 -9.84
C GLY A 6 4.30 0.41 -9.86
N ALA A 7 5.38 0.07 -10.55
CA ALA A 7 5.86 -1.30 -10.73
C ALA A 7 6.17 -1.98 -9.40
N ILE A 8 6.87 -1.30 -8.48
CA ILE A 8 7.23 -1.85 -7.17
C ILE A 8 5.99 -2.26 -6.39
N LYS A 9 4.97 -1.40 -6.32
CA LYS A 9 3.71 -1.73 -5.64
C LYS A 9 2.97 -2.87 -6.33
N ASN A 10 2.91 -2.88 -7.66
CA ASN A 10 2.26 -3.96 -8.41
C ASN A 10 2.95 -5.32 -8.17
N ILE A 11 4.27 -5.35 -8.09
CA ILE A 11 5.02 -6.57 -7.77
C ILE A 11 4.80 -6.94 -6.29
N GLY A 12 5.09 -6.04 -5.37
CA GLY A 12 5.05 -6.31 -3.93
C GLY A 12 3.66 -6.67 -3.42
N MET A 13 2.64 -5.91 -3.79
CA MET A 13 1.25 -6.18 -3.44
C MET A 13 0.61 -7.22 -4.36
N GLY A 14 0.80 -7.09 -5.68
CA GLY A 14 0.16 -7.94 -6.69
C GLY A 14 0.58 -9.40 -6.57
N CYS A 15 1.87 -9.67 -6.40
CA CYS A 15 2.40 -11.02 -6.22
C CYS A 15 2.31 -11.54 -4.78
N GLY A 16 1.95 -10.68 -3.83
CA GLY A 16 1.75 -11.08 -2.44
C GLY A 16 0.53 -12.00 -2.29
N SER A 17 0.67 -13.09 -1.52
CA SER A 17 -0.47 -13.89 -1.11
C SER A 17 -1.46 -13.05 -0.29
N ARG A 18 -2.69 -13.55 -0.11
CA ARG A 18 -3.68 -12.86 0.76
C ARG A 18 -3.10 -12.58 2.15
N ALA A 19 -2.39 -13.53 2.72
CA ALA A 19 -1.73 -13.35 4.01
C ALA A 19 -0.58 -12.35 3.93
N GLY A 20 0.21 -12.37 2.86
CA GLY A 20 1.28 -11.40 2.62
C GLY A 20 0.74 -9.98 2.47
N LYS A 21 -0.37 -9.79 1.76
CA LYS A 21 -1.03 -8.47 1.67
C LYS A 21 -1.48 -7.97 3.04
N CYS A 22 -2.08 -8.83 3.87
CA CYS A 22 -2.45 -8.47 5.23
C CYS A 22 -1.22 -8.11 6.07
N GLU A 23 -0.14 -8.88 5.95
CA GLU A 23 1.11 -8.63 6.66
C GLU A 23 1.73 -7.28 6.27
N GLN A 24 1.72 -6.92 4.99
CA GLN A 24 2.20 -5.62 4.52
C GLN A 24 1.42 -4.45 5.15
N HIS A 25 0.09 -4.57 5.30
CA HIS A 25 -0.76 -3.51 5.86
C HIS A 25 -0.77 -3.47 7.39
N VAL A 26 -0.29 -4.51 8.05
CA VAL A 26 -0.30 -4.60 9.52
C VAL A 26 1.05 -4.19 10.08
N SER A 27 1.07 -3.12 10.88
CA SER A 27 2.22 -2.72 11.65
C SER A 27 2.02 -3.13 13.11
N GLY A 28 2.53 -4.31 13.44
CA GLY A 28 2.48 -4.80 14.81
C GLY A 28 1.38 -5.84 15.08
N LYS A 29 1.08 -6.06 16.35
CA LYS A 29 0.17 -7.11 16.82
C LYS A 29 -1.29 -6.70 16.60
N ILE A 30 -2.16 -7.70 16.59
CA ILE A 30 -3.61 -7.47 16.41
C ILE A 30 -4.30 -7.17 17.75
N LYS A 31 -5.45 -6.51 17.67
CA LYS A 31 -6.43 -6.36 18.75
C LYS A 31 -7.78 -6.92 18.32
N ILE A 32 -8.62 -7.28 19.31
CA ILE A 32 -9.96 -7.80 19.07
C ILE A 32 -10.98 -6.90 19.78
N SER A 33 -11.90 -6.32 19.02
CA SER A 33 -13.06 -5.63 19.56
C SER A 33 -14.05 -6.66 20.11
N GLN A 34 -14.19 -6.70 21.41
CA GLN A 34 -15.09 -7.63 22.09
C GLN A 34 -16.57 -7.36 21.78
N SER A 35 -16.94 -6.12 21.49
CA SER A 35 -18.30 -5.75 21.09
C SER A 35 -18.68 -6.29 19.71
N LYS A 36 -17.74 -6.32 18.77
CA LYS A 36 -17.93 -6.83 17.40
C LYS A 36 -17.73 -8.34 17.29
N CYS A 37 -16.90 -8.94 18.15
CA CYS A 37 -16.60 -10.36 18.09
C CYS A 37 -17.86 -11.22 18.29
N ARG A 38 -18.05 -12.24 17.46
CA ARG A 38 -19.16 -13.21 17.54
C ARG A 38 -18.71 -14.60 17.99
N GLY A 39 -17.45 -14.79 18.37
CA GLY A 39 -16.93 -16.07 18.83
C GLY A 39 -16.95 -17.20 17.78
N CYS A 40 -17.01 -16.87 16.50
CA CYS A 40 -17.15 -17.86 15.42
C CYS A 40 -15.90 -18.71 15.14
N LYS A 41 -14.79 -18.45 15.81
CA LYS A 41 -13.50 -19.19 15.78
C LYS A 41 -12.77 -19.20 14.42
N ARG A 42 -13.29 -18.59 13.36
CA ARG A 42 -12.65 -18.58 12.04
C ARG A 42 -11.20 -18.08 12.07
N CYS A 43 -10.93 -17.04 12.85
CA CYS A 43 -9.59 -16.47 13.02
C CYS A 43 -8.61 -17.44 13.68
N GLN A 44 -9.07 -18.30 14.56
CA GLN A 44 -8.25 -19.31 15.22
C GLN A 44 -7.69 -20.32 14.22
N PHE A 45 -8.52 -20.78 13.27
CA PHE A 45 -8.08 -21.71 12.23
C PHE A 45 -7.07 -21.11 11.26
N GLN A 46 -6.99 -19.80 11.17
CA GLN A 46 -6.02 -19.10 10.31
C GLN A 46 -4.69 -18.80 11.03
N CYS A 47 -4.64 -18.99 12.34
CA CYS A 47 -3.46 -18.64 13.13
C CYS A 47 -2.48 -19.79 13.22
N ALA A 48 -1.38 -19.70 12.45
CA ALA A 48 -0.30 -20.68 12.49
C ALA A 48 0.50 -20.67 13.81
N ASN A 49 0.40 -19.58 14.60
CA ASN A 49 1.15 -19.40 15.84
C ASN A 49 0.30 -19.65 17.10
N ASN A 50 -0.91 -20.20 16.96
CA ASN A 50 -1.84 -20.46 18.07
C ASN A 50 -2.05 -19.25 19.01
N ALA A 51 -1.98 -18.04 18.45
CA ALA A 51 -2.13 -16.80 19.20
C ALA A 51 -3.59 -16.44 19.53
N LEU A 52 -4.57 -17.18 18.97
CA LEU A 52 -5.99 -16.91 19.14
C LEU A 52 -6.67 -18.05 19.87
N THR A 53 -7.30 -17.72 20.99
CA THR A 53 -8.01 -18.66 21.85
C THR A 53 -9.48 -18.27 22.01
N TYR A 54 -10.34 -19.25 22.18
CA TYR A 54 -11.75 -19.03 22.46
C TYR A 54 -11.99 -19.08 23.97
N ASN A 55 -12.45 -17.97 24.52
CA ASN A 55 -12.88 -17.91 25.91
C ASN A 55 -14.32 -18.41 26.02
N LYS A 56 -14.53 -19.48 26.80
CA LYS A 56 -15.85 -20.12 26.99
C LYS A 56 -16.79 -19.29 27.86
N GLU A 57 -16.26 -18.49 28.77
CA GLU A 57 -17.06 -17.67 29.69
C GLU A 57 -17.64 -16.45 28.96
N THR A 58 -16.84 -15.76 28.20
CA THR A 58 -17.25 -14.57 27.43
C THR A 58 -17.85 -14.94 26.07
N MET A 59 -17.70 -16.18 25.62
CA MET A 59 -18.05 -16.66 24.28
C MET A 59 -17.40 -15.86 23.17
N LYS A 60 -16.20 -15.32 23.37
CA LYS A 60 -15.45 -14.45 22.47
C LYS A 60 -14.06 -15.00 22.19
N MET A 61 -13.45 -14.44 21.16
CA MET A 61 -12.04 -14.71 20.87
C MET A 61 -11.14 -13.77 21.66
N GLU A 62 -10.00 -14.28 22.08
CA GLU A 62 -8.92 -13.54 22.75
C GLU A 62 -7.61 -13.73 21.99
N VAL A 63 -6.69 -12.79 22.14
CA VAL A 63 -5.36 -12.85 21.53
C VAL A 63 -4.29 -12.92 22.60
N ASN A 64 -3.43 -13.94 22.49
CA ASN A 64 -2.15 -13.96 23.17
C ASN A 64 -1.14 -13.15 22.34
N THR A 65 -0.77 -11.99 22.87
CA THR A 65 0.12 -11.07 22.17
C THR A 65 1.57 -11.55 22.13
N GLU A 66 1.99 -12.47 22.98
CA GLU A 66 3.33 -13.05 22.95
C GLU A 66 3.49 -13.98 21.75
N ASN A 67 2.47 -14.78 21.45
CA ASN A 67 2.46 -15.69 20.32
C ASN A 67 2.10 -14.99 18.99
N CYS A 68 1.55 -13.79 19.05
CA CYS A 68 1.15 -13.05 17.84
C CYS A 68 2.36 -12.45 17.12
N VAL A 69 2.57 -12.85 15.88
CA VAL A 69 3.64 -12.33 15.00
C VAL A 69 3.18 -11.17 14.08
N GLY A 70 1.93 -10.70 14.20
CA GLY A 70 1.43 -9.56 13.42
C GLY A 70 1.13 -9.84 11.95
N CYS A 71 1.00 -11.10 11.52
CA CYS A 71 0.82 -11.45 10.10
C CYS A 71 -0.55 -11.08 9.50
N GLY A 72 -1.53 -10.62 10.28
CA GLY A 72 -2.83 -10.14 9.82
C GLY A 72 -3.80 -11.16 9.21
N ARG A 73 -3.47 -12.46 9.10
CA ARG A 73 -4.35 -13.48 8.50
C ARG A 73 -5.74 -13.53 9.13
N CYS A 74 -5.80 -13.35 10.45
CA CYS A 74 -7.04 -13.35 11.21
C CYS A 74 -7.93 -12.14 10.90
N ILE A 75 -7.35 -11.00 10.54
CA ILE A 75 -8.08 -9.80 10.07
C ILE A 75 -8.83 -10.16 8.79
N ALA A 76 -8.14 -10.72 7.81
CA ALA A 76 -8.74 -11.13 6.54
C ALA A 76 -9.81 -12.24 6.68
N ALA A 77 -9.77 -13.03 7.76
CA ALA A 77 -10.74 -14.08 8.03
C ALA A 77 -11.97 -13.61 8.81
N CYS A 78 -11.93 -12.39 9.36
CA CYS A 78 -13.00 -11.87 10.20
C CYS A 78 -14.09 -11.19 9.36
N ASN A 79 -15.28 -11.81 9.31
CA ASN A 79 -16.42 -11.23 8.59
C ASN A 79 -17.19 -10.18 9.42
N PHE A 80 -16.73 -9.86 10.61
CA PHE A 80 -17.40 -8.94 11.54
C PHE A 80 -16.57 -7.70 11.86
N ASP A 81 -15.44 -7.51 11.16
CA ASP A 81 -14.49 -6.42 11.40
C ASP A 81 -14.11 -6.26 12.89
N ALA A 82 -14.08 -7.40 13.59
CA ALA A 82 -13.76 -7.42 15.01
C ALA A 82 -12.25 -7.41 15.27
N ILE A 83 -11.43 -7.77 14.29
CA ILE A 83 -9.97 -7.87 14.44
C ILE A 83 -9.32 -6.77 13.62
N TYR A 84 -8.42 -6.02 14.25
CA TYR A 84 -7.73 -4.91 13.65
C TYR A 84 -6.27 -4.85 14.09
N SER A 85 -5.43 -4.12 13.36
CA SER A 85 -4.05 -3.87 13.75
C SER A 85 -3.98 -3.01 15.01
N ALA A 86 -3.08 -3.35 15.91
CA ALA A 86 -2.84 -2.54 17.09
C ALA A 86 -2.24 -1.18 16.74
N ASP A 87 -1.54 -1.11 15.63
CA ASP A 87 -0.90 0.08 15.10
C ASP A 87 -1.18 0.23 13.60
N TYR A 88 -2.00 1.20 13.25
CA TYR A 88 -2.41 1.48 11.86
C TYR A 88 -1.56 2.60 11.20
N HIS A 89 -0.58 3.16 11.90
CA HIS A 89 -0.08 4.50 11.61
C HIS A 89 1.35 4.59 11.08
N ALA A 90 1.86 3.61 10.36
CA ALA A 90 3.14 3.78 9.68
C ALA A 90 3.01 3.56 8.16
N PRO A 91 2.56 4.58 7.37
CA PRO A 91 2.59 4.48 5.90
C PRO A 91 3.98 4.10 5.37
N GLN A 92 5.04 4.58 6.03
CA GLN A 92 6.42 4.21 5.73
C GLN A 92 6.70 2.71 5.89
N LEU A 93 6.19 2.08 6.95
CA LEU A 93 6.40 0.64 7.16
C LEU A 93 5.72 -0.21 6.08
N LEU A 94 4.52 0.18 5.63
CA LEU A 94 3.86 -0.42 4.49
C LEU A 94 4.73 -0.28 3.22
N ASN A 95 5.28 0.91 2.99
CA ASN A 95 6.15 1.19 1.85
C ASN A 95 7.44 0.36 1.87
N TYR A 96 8.07 0.20 3.03
CA TYR A 96 9.24 -0.66 3.19
C TYR A 96 8.92 -2.11 2.88
N LYS A 97 7.84 -2.63 3.44
CA LYS A 97 7.39 -4.00 3.19
C LYS A 97 7.05 -4.24 1.71
N MET A 98 6.40 -3.28 1.04
CA MET A 98 6.13 -3.39 -0.40
C MET A 98 7.43 -3.56 -1.21
N ALA A 99 8.44 -2.76 -0.92
CA ALA A 99 9.73 -2.85 -1.59
C ALA A 99 10.42 -4.20 -1.29
N GLU A 100 10.40 -4.65 -0.03
CA GLU A 100 10.97 -5.94 0.36
C GLU A 100 10.26 -7.12 -0.31
N TYR A 101 8.94 -7.10 -0.39
CA TYR A 101 8.15 -8.10 -1.11
C TYR A 101 8.43 -8.07 -2.62
N ALA A 102 8.56 -6.87 -3.20
CA ALA A 102 8.94 -6.73 -4.61
C ALA A 102 10.33 -7.35 -4.86
N LYS A 103 11.31 -7.03 -4.01
CA LYS A 103 12.65 -7.62 -4.08
C LYS A 103 12.60 -9.14 -4.03
N ALA A 104 11.85 -9.72 -3.09
CA ALA A 104 11.72 -11.18 -2.96
C ALA A 104 11.17 -11.86 -4.24
N VAL A 105 10.37 -11.14 -5.02
CA VAL A 105 9.83 -11.65 -6.29
C VAL A 105 10.86 -11.59 -7.42
N ILE A 106 11.59 -10.47 -7.54
CA ILE A 106 12.46 -10.23 -8.72
C ILE A 106 13.91 -10.66 -8.51
N ASP A 107 14.37 -10.80 -7.26
CA ASP A 107 15.76 -11.07 -6.94
C ASP A 107 16.27 -12.34 -7.62
N GLY A 108 17.40 -12.23 -8.34
CA GLY A 108 18.00 -13.31 -9.10
C GLY A 108 17.20 -13.80 -10.31
N ARG A 109 16.14 -13.09 -10.73
CA ARG A 109 15.31 -13.46 -11.88
C ARG A 109 15.38 -12.41 -12.97
N PRO A 110 15.45 -12.81 -14.26
CA PRO A 110 15.22 -11.87 -15.36
C PRO A 110 13.84 -11.24 -15.24
N ASN A 111 13.80 -9.91 -15.31
CA ASN A 111 12.54 -9.17 -15.21
C ASN A 111 12.53 -7.97 -16.17
N PHE A 112 11.34 -7.55 -16.56
CA PHE A 112 11.07 -6.42 -17.42
C PHE A 112 9.73 -5.81 -17.04
N HIS A 113 9.65 -4.50 -17.01
CA HIS A 113 8.51 -3.79 -16.47
C HIS A 113 7.94 -2.80 -17.48
N ILE A 114 6.62 -2.73 -17.52
CA ILE A 114 5.86 -1.77 -18.31
C ILE A 114 4.90 -1.07 -17.37
N SER A 115 4.93 0.25 -17.33
CA SER A 115 3.99 1.09 -16.59
C SER A 115 3.14 1.90 -17.55
N LEU A 116 1.83 1.73 -17.47
CA LEU A 116 0.85 2.57 -18.17
C LEU A 116 0.44 3.70 -17.23
N VAL A 117 0.89 4.91 -17.52
CA VAL A 117 0.61 6.11 -16.70
C VAL A 117 -0.65 6.75 -17.27
N LEU A 118 -1.78 6.10 -16.99
CA LEU A 118 -3.11 6.40 -17.52
C LEU A 118 -4.13 6.36 -16.36
N ASP A 119 -5.21 7.09 -16.49
CA ASP A 119 -6.36 7.09 -15.56
C ASP A 119 -5.94 7.22 -14.09
N ILE A 120 -5.07 8.18 -13.81
CA ILE A 120 -4.46 8.37 -12.49
C ILE A 120 -5.51 8.88 -11.51
N SER A 121 -6.10 7.96 -10.76
CA SER A 121 -7.18 8.23 -9.82
C SER A 121 -6.69 8.77 -8.48
N PRO A 122 -7.51 9.54 -7.75
CA PRO A 122 -7.12 10.12 -6.45
C PRO A 122 -6.93 9.05 -5.36
N ASN A 123 -7.64 7.94 -5.45
CA ASN A 123 -7.59 6.86 -4.47
C ASN A 123 -6.95 5.60 -5.05
N CYS A 124 -6.41 4.78 -4.15
CA CYS A 124 -5.95 3.44 -4.50
C CYS A 124 -7.15 2.59 -4.96
N ASP A 125 -6.94 1.73 -5.96
CA ASP A 125 -7.92 0.78 -6.49
C ASP A 125 -8.51 -0.20 -5.43
N CYS A 126 -7.90 -0.28 -4.25
CA CYS A 126 -8.45 -1.03 -3.12
C CYS A 126 -9.60 -0.29 -2.39
N HIS A 127 -9.84 0.97 -2.69
CA HIS A 127 -10.97 1.74 -2.18
C HIS A 127 -12.22 1.51 -3.05
N PRO A 128 -13.41 1.37 -2.45
CA PRO A 128 -14.65 1.19 -3.22
C PRO A 128 -15.11 2.49 -3.90
N GLU A 129 -14.70 3.63 -3.37
CA GLU A 129 -14.94 4.96 -3.92
C GLU A 129 -13.73 5.44 -4.72
N ASN A 130 -13.97 6.01 -5.87
CA ASN A 130 -12.98 6.69 -6.68
C ASN A 130 -13.62 7.87 -7.40
N ASP A 131 -12.82 8.67 -8.09
CA ASP A 131 -13.26 9.89 -8.75
C ASP A 131 -12.51 10.06 -10.08
N ALA A 132 -12.81 11.13 -10.77
CA ALA A 132 -12.16 11.50 -12.03
C ALA A 132 -10.63 11.49 -11.91
N PRO A 133 -9.90 11.13 -12.99
CA PRO A 133 -8.46 11.18 -13.00
C PRO A 133 -7.93 12.56 -12.60
N ILE A 134 -6.93 12.59 -11.74
CA ILE A 134 -6.32 13.83 -11.22
C ILE A 134 -5.32 14.45 -12.21
N LEU A 135 -4.78 13.63 -13.12
CA LEU A 135 -3.83 14.02 -14.16
C LEU A 135 -4.27 13.47 -15.52
N PRO A 136 -3.87 14.09 -16.63
CA PRO A 136 -4.10 13.54 -17.96
C PRO A 136 -3.33 12.23 -18.16
N ASN A 137 -3.73 11.46 -19.16
CA ASN A 137 -2.97 10.30 -19.59
C ASN A 137 -1.59 10.74 -20.12
N ILE A 138 -0.53 10.18 -19.55
CA ILE A 138 0.85 10.58 -19.86
C ILE A 138 1.44 9.65 -20.91
N GLY A 139 1.29 8.34 -20.75
CA GLY A 139 1.79 7.37 -21.71
C GLY A 139 2.28 6.07 -21.10
N MET A 140 3.14 5.39 -21.83
CA MET A 140 3.72 4.11 -21.44
C MET A 140 5.23 4.27 -21.26
N PHE A 141 5.72 3.76 -20.14
CA PHE A 141 7.14 3.69 -19.80
C PHE A 141 7.58 2.24 -19.67
N VAL A 142 8.81 1.94 -20.04
CA VAL A 142 9.37 0.59 -19.98
C VAL A 142 10.80 0.61 -19.44
N SER A 143 11.15 -0.37 -18.61
CA SER A 143 12.51 -0.54 -18.10
C SER A 143 12.76 -1.97 -17.62
N LYS A 144 14.02 -2.34 -17.52
CA LYS A 144 14.47 -3.53 -16.77
C LYS A 144 14.65 -3.23 -15.28
N ASP A 145 14.76 -1.97 -14.92
CA ASP A 145 14.88 -1.49 -13.53
C ASP A 145 13.51 -0.94 -13.10
N PRO A 146 12.79 -1.62 -12.17
CA PRO A 146 11.48 -1.17 -11.73
C PRO A 146 11.53 0.12 -10.91
N LEU A 147 12.65 0.41 -10.26
CA LEU A 147 12.80 1.61 -9.45
C LEU A 147 13.03 2.85 -10.34
N ALA A 148 13.91 2.74 -11.35
CA ALA A 148 14.09 3.78 -12.34
C ALA A 148 12.79 4.07 -13.10
N LEU A 149 12.04 3.01 -13.42
CA LEU A 149 10.73 3.12 -14.06
C LEU A 149 9.74 3.90 -13.19
N ASP A 150 9.63 3.54 -11.92
CA ASP A 150 8.71 4.20 -10.99
C ASP A 150 9.10 5.67 -10.76
N GLN A 151 10.40 5.97 -10.64
CA GLN A 151 10.89 7.35 -10.52
C GLN A 151 10.53 8.16 -11.77
N ALA A 152 10.77 7.63 -12.96
CA ALA A 152 10.43 8.33 -14.22
C ALA A 152 8.91 8.59 -14.34
N CYS A 153 8.08 7.62 -13.93
CA CYS A 153 6.63 7.81 -13.92
C CYS A 153 6.17 8.87 -12.90
N VAL A 154 6.78 8.89 -11.69
CA VAL A 154 6.50 9.93 -10.69
C VAL A 154 6.87 11.30 -11.22
N ASP A 155 8.06 11.45 -11.78
CA ASP A 155 8.53 12.75 -12.31
C ASP A 155 7.63 13.26 -13.44
N ALA A 156 7.21 12.34 -14.32
CA ALA A 156 6.26 12.67 -15.39
C ALA A 156 4.88 13.10 -14.84
N CYS A 157 4.40 12.45 -13.78
CA CYS A 157 3.16 12.83 -13.09
C CYS A 157 3.29 14.21 -12.43
N LEU A 158 4.40 14.49 -11.77
CA LEU A 158 4.62 15.77 -11.09
C LEU A 158 4.79 16.93 -12.09
N ALA A 159 5.27 16.65 -13.30
CA ALA A 159 5.37 17.63 -14.38
C ALA A 159 4.04 17.87 -15.14
N ALA A 160 3.06 17.01 -14.96
CA ALA A 160 1.77 17.11 -15.66
C ALA A 160 0.86 18.18 -15.03
N THR A 161 0.02 18.81 -15.85
CA THR A 161 -0.97 19.78 -15.35
C THR A 161 -2.17 19.05 -14.76
N PRO A 162 -2.63 19.39 -13.53
CA PRO A 162 -3.82 18.82 -12.94
C PRO A 162 -5.07 18.97 -13.80
N MET A 163 -5.90 17.93 -13.83
CA MET A 163 -7.14 17.92 -14.61
C MET A 163 -8.20 18.81 -13.97
N PRO A 164 -8.79 19.77 -14.70
CA PRO A 164 -9.92 20.55 -14.20
C PRO A 164 -11.09 19.68 -13.76
N GLY A 165 -11.70 20.00 -12.62
CA GLY A 165 -12.82 19.23 -12.05
C GLY A 165 -12.42 17.93 -11.37
N SER A 166 -11.13 17.70 -11.17
CA SER A 166 -10.63 16.59 -10.38
C SER A 166 -10.42 16.97 -8.91
N GLN A 167 -10.33 15.98 -8.02
CA GLN A 167 -10.04 16.20 -6.61
C GLN A 167 -8.78 17.03 -6.37
N LEU A 168 -7.72 16.80 -7.14
CA LEU A 168 -6.48 17.59 -7.07
C LEU A 168 -6.72 19.03 -7.44
N TYR A 169 -7.40 19.27 -8.56
CA TYR A 169 -7.69 20.62 -9.06
C TYR A 169 -8.54 21.41 -8.07
N ASP A 170 -9.60 20.79 -7.54
CA ASP A 170 -10.51 21.42 -6.59
C ASP A 170 -9.80 21.77 -5.28
N ARG A 171 -8.94 20.86 -4.78
CA ARG A 171 -8.12 21.14 -3.60
C ARG A 171 -7.13 22.28 -3.82
N MET A 172 -6.46 22.33 -4.97
CA MET A 172 -5.53 23.42 -5.30
C MET A 172 -6.19 24.80 -5.40
N HIS A 173 -7.52 24.83 -5.56
CA HIS A 173 -8.30 26.07 -5.63
C HIS A 173 -9.12 26.34 -4.36
N SER A 174 -8.96 25.53 -3.32
CA SER A 174 -9.61 25.76 -2.03
C SER A 174 -8.93 26.86 -1.22
N ALA A 175 -9.70 27.56 -0.39
CA ALA A 175 -9.19 28.70 0.37
C ALA A 175 -8.15 28.34 1.44
N ASP A 176 -8.11 27.09 1.86
CA ASP A 176 -7.21 26.52 2.88
C ASP A 176 -6.11 25.63 2.25
N PHE A 177 -5.90 25.76 0.94
CA PHE A 177 -4.89 24.96 0.25
C PHE A 177 -3.48 25.29 0.73
N HIS A 178 -2.75 24.22 1.05
CA HIS A 178 -1.31 24.24 1.30
C HIS A 178 -0.58 23.42 0.24
N ASP A 179 0.24 24.08 -0.57
CA ASP A 179 0.99 23.40 -1.63
C ASP A 179 2.19 22.62 -1.06
N HIS A 180 2.15 21.33 -1.24
CA HIS A 180 3.25 20.41 -0.87
C HIS A 180 4.28 20.26 -2.00
N HIS A 181 4.12 20.94 -3.14
CA HIS A 181 4.91 20.75 -4.37
C HIS A 181 4.91 19.29 -4.84
N ASP A 182 3.79 18.61 -4.64
CA ASP A 182 3.63 17.18 -4.87
C ASP A 182 2.16 16.85 -5.13
N HIS A 183 1.83 16.52 -6.37
CA HIS A 183 0.44 16.25 -6.79
C HIS A 183 -0.22 15.13 -6.00
N PHE A 184 0.53 14.10 -5.64
CA PHE A 184 0.01 12.99 -4.84
C PHE A 184 -0.33 13.44 -3.42
N LYS A 185 0.54 14.22 -2.82
CA LYS A 185 0.34 14.76 -1.48
C LYS A 185 -0.72 15.88 -1.45
N ASN A 186 -0.78 16.68 -2.51
CA ASN A 186 -1.82 17.69 -2.68
C ASN A 186 -3.21 17.07 -2.86
N SER A 187 -3.30 15.92 -3.57
CA SER A 187 -4.54 15.17 -3.70
C SER A 187 -4.90 14.42 -2.42
N THR A 188 -3.93 13.78 -1.78
CA THR A 188 -4.11 12.91 -0.61
C THR A 188 -2.98 13.17 0.39
N PRO A 189 -3.19 14.04 1.42
CA PRO A 189 -2.13 14.49 2.32
C PRO A 189 -1.40 13.38 3.08
N GLU A 190 -2.05 12.24 3.30
CA GLU A 190 -1.46 11.06 3.96
C GLU A 190 -0.61 10.20 3.01
N SER A 191 -0.46 10.58 1.76
CA SER A 191 0.38 9.83 0.82
C SER A 191 1.86 9.98 1.15
N GLU A 192 2.63 8.90 1.01
CA GLU A 192 4.04 8.83 1.41
C GLU A 192 4.78 7.83 0.51
N TYR A 193 4.86 8.10 -0.80
CA TYR A 193 5.51 7.18 -1.75
C TYR A 193 7.04 7.26 -1.72
N LYS A 194 7.61 8.40 -1.30
CA LYS A 194 9.06 8.65 -1.34
C LYS A 194 9.83 7.62 -0.53
N SER A 195 9.31 7.27 0.64
CA SER A 195 9.93 6.25 1.49
C SER A 195 9.98 4.85 0.82
N CYS A 196 9.02 4.54 -0.07
CA CYS A 196 9.07 3.30 -0.85
C CYS A 196 10.25 3.31 -1.83
N LEU A 197 10.41 4.39 -2.61
CA LEU A 197 11.48 4.52 -3.58
C LEU A 197 12.86 4.56 -2.91
N GLU A 198 13.00 5.31 -1.83
CA GLU A 198 14.22 5.39 -1.04
C GLU A 198 14.62 4.04 -0.43
N HIS A 199 13.65 3.32 0.12
CA HIS A 199 13.92 2.00 0.69
C HIS A 199 14.25 0.97 -0.39
N ALA A 200 13.56 1.02 -1.54
CA ALA A 200 13.83 0.17 -2.68
C ALA A 200 15.28 0.33 -3.19
N GLU A 201 15.76 1.56 -3.27
CA GLU A 201 17.16 1.86 -3.61
C GLU A 201 18.13 1.32 -2.55
N LYS A 202 17.86 1.58 -1.29
CA LYS A 202 18.67 1.14 -0.15
C LYS A 202 18.82 -0.39 -0.09
N ILE A 203 17.77 -1.14 -0.42
CA ILE A 203 17.83 -2.61 -0.41
C ILE A 203 18.32 -3.21 -1.74
N GLY A 204 18.67 -2.37 -2.73
CA GLY A 204 19.25 -2.79 -4.00
C GLY A 204 18.25 -3.41 -4.96
N ILE A 205 17.06 -2.85 -5.11
CA ILE A 205 16.11 -3.20 -6.19
C ILE A 205 16.61 -2.63 -7.52
N GLY A 206 17.11 -1.39 -7.50
CA GLY A 206 17.59 -0.66 -8.66
C GLY A 206 18.12 0.71 -8.25
N THR A 207 18.07 1.67 -9.17
CA THR A 207 18.46 3.07 -8.96
C THR A 207 17.32 4.02 -9.31
N ARG A 208 17.28 5.19 -8.66
CA ARG A 208 16.35 6.27 -9.04
C ARG A 208 16.89 7.15 -10.19
N GLU A 209 18.15 6.98 -10.54
CA GLU A 209 18.73 7.64 -11.71
C GLU A 209 18.30 6.94 -12.99
N TYR A 210 17.87 7.70 -13.97
CA TYR A 210 17.45 7.19 -15.27
C TYR A 210 17.75 8.14 -16.42
N GLU A 211 17.84 7.61 -17.63
CA GLU A 211 17.84 8.36 -18.88
C GLU A 211 16.55 8.04 -19.64
N LEU A 212 15.79 9.06 -20.01
CA LEU A 212 14.55 8.89 -20.78
C LEU A 212 14.84 8.92 -22.28
N ILE A 213 14.72 7.77 -22.91
CA ILE A 213 14.84 7.61 -24.36
C ILE A 213 13.44 7.68 -24.97
N LYS A 214 13.24 8.63 -25.92
CA LYS A 214 11.97 8.82 -26.62
C LYS A 214 12.00 8.21 -28.02
#